data_63b65d90a537d294dff803b2afa726ad
#
_entry.id   63b65d90a537d294dff803b2afa726ad
#
_cell.length_a   1.000
_cell.length_b   1.000
_cell.length_c   1.000
_cell.angle_alpha   90.00
_cell.angle_beta   90.00
_cell.angle_gamma   90.00
#
_symmetry.space_group_name_H-M   'P 1'
#
loop_
_entity.id
_entity.type
_entity.pdbx_description
1 polymer ?
#
loop_
_entity_poly.entity_id
_entity_poly.type
_entity_poly.pdbx_seq_one_letter_code
_entity_poly.pdbx_strand_id
1 'polypeptide(L)'
;MLTLEKFEEASEIVKKVTLETKLVYSDYFSAQTGNRVYLKPENLQFTGAYKLRGAYYKMSTLTDEERAKGLITASAGNHAQGVAYAAKCYGSKATIVMPTTTPLIKVCLLYTSDAADDM
;
A
#
# COMPACT_ATOMS: atom_id res chain seq x y z
N MET A 1 3.85 0.05 -22.10
CA MET A 1 3.45 1.44 -21.83
C MET A 1 2.24 1.43 -20.93
N LEU A 2 2.10 2.37 -19.99
CA LEU A 2 0.89 2.50 -19.17
C LEU A 2 -0.20 3.16 -20.01
N THR A 3 -1.42 2.61 -19.96
CA THR A 3 -2.60 3.13 -20.68
C THR A 3 -3.72 3.42 -19.68
N LEU A 4 -4.74 4.17 -20.10
CA LEU A 4 -5.89 4.47 -19.26
C LEU A 4 -6.61 3.19 -18.82
N GLU A 5 -6.80 2.25 -19.73
CA GLU A 5 -7.46 0.96 -19.46
C GLU A 5 -6.75 0.18 -18.35
N LYS A 6 -5.41 0.23 -18.29
CA LYS A 6 -4.65 -0.41 -17.19
C LYS A 6 -4.86 0.28 -15.86
N PHE A 7 -5.05 1.59 -15.82
CA PHE A 7 -5.41 2.30 -14.59
C PHE A 7 -6.83 1.99 -14.15
N GLU A 8 -7.76 1.88 -15.08
CA GLU A 8 -9.14 1.49 -14.78
C GLU A 8 -9.21 0.06 -14.23
N GLU A 9 -8.53 -0.90 -14.87
CA GLU A 9 -8.38 -2.27 -14.37
C GLU A 9 -7.78 -2.29 -12.96
N ALA A 10 -6.68 -1.58 -12.75
CA ALA A 10 -6.04 -1.50 -11.44
C ALA A 10 -6.97 -0.89 -10.38
N SER A 11 -7.74 0.13 -10.75
CA SER A 11 -8.74 0.76 -9.87
C SER A 11 -9.78 -0.25 -9.38
N GLU A 12 -10.34 -1.07 -10.28
CA GLU A 12 -11.32 -2.10 -9.89
C GLU A 12 -10.72 -3.16 -8.96
N ILE A 13 -9.46 -3.53 -9.18
CA ILE A 13 -8.77 -4.51 -8.34
C ILE A 13 -8.50 -3.93 -6.94
N VAL A 14 -7.97 -2.72 -6.85
CA VAL A 14 -7.57 -2.14 -5.55
C VAL A 14 -8.75 -1.69 -4.71
N LYS A 15 -9.91 -1.41 -5.28
CA LYS A 15 -11.15 -1.11 -4.53
C LYS A 15 -11.50 -2.20 -3.50
N LYS A 16 -11.10 -3.45 -3.75
CA LYS A 16 -11.39 -4.59 -2.87
C LYS A 16 -10.71 -4.48 -1.50
N VAL A 17 -9.62 -3.74 -1.40
CA VAL A 17 -8.75 -3.70 -0.21
C VAL A 17 -8.37 -2.28 0.23
N THR A 18 -8.91 -1.27 -0.39
CA THR A 18 -8.61 0.12 -0.03
C THR A 18 -9.83 0.85 0.46
N LEU A 19 -9.61 1.81 1.36
CA LEU A 19 -10.63 2.78 1.73
C LEU A 19 -10.80 3.80 0.59
N GLU A 20 -12.05 4.17 0.32
CA GLU A 20 -12.33 5.28 -0.57
C GLU A 20 -11.95 6.59 0.13
N THR A 21 -10.79 7.12 -0.21
CA THR A 21 -10.35 8.44 0.26
C THR A 21 -10.87 9.50 -0.70
N LYS A 22 -12.03 10.07 -0.41
CA LYS A 22 -12.65 11.08 -1.26
C LYS A 22 -11.74 12.30 -1.41
N LEU A 23 -11.83 12.97 -2.54
CA LEU A 23 -11.18 14.25 -2.73
C LEU A 23 -11.84 15.31 -1.86
N VAL A 24 -11.04 16.02 -1.08
CA VAL A 24 -11.48 17.09 -0.18
C VAL A 24 -10.99 18.42 -0.74
N TYR A 25 -11.90 19.34 -1.03
CA TYR A 25 -11.52 20.68 -1.47
C TYR A 25 -10.80 21.43 -0.35
N SER A 26 -9.73 22.11 -0.68
CA SER A 26 -8.94 22.91 0.24
C SER A 26 -9.09 24.41 -0.06
N ASP A 27 -9.86 25.11 0.75
CA ASP A 27 -9.98 26.57 0.63
C ASP A 27 -8.62 27.27 0.80
N TYR A 28 -7.85 26.80 1.78
CA TYR A 28 -6.53 27.38 2.07
C TYR A 28 -5.59 27.29 0.88
N PHE A 29 -5.33 26.10 0.33
CA PHE A 29 -4.42 25.96 -0.79
C PHE A 29 -4.98 26.54 -2.09
N SER A 30 -6.30 26.54 -2.26
CA SER A 30 -6.93 27.18 -3.41
C SER A 30 -6.74 28.70 -3.39
N ALA A 31 -6.91 29.34 -2.24
CA ALA A 31 -6.66 30.76 -2.07
C ALA A 31 -5.19 31.12 -2.28
N GLN A 32 -4.26 30.30 -1.74
CA GLN A 32 -2.81 30.54 -1.89
C GLN A 32 -2.31 30.43 -3.32
N THR A 33 -2.89 29.54 -4.11
CA THR A 33 -2.38 29.21 -5.45
C THR A 33 -3.19 29.82 -6.59
N GLY A 34 -4.37 30.38 -6.30
CA GLY A 34 -5.32 30.83 -7.31
C GLY A 34 -5.93 29.70 -8.15
N ASN A 35 -5.79 28.43 -7.71
CA ASN A 35 -6.30 27.24 -8.37
C ASN A 35 -7.36 26.53 -7.54
N ARG A 36 -8.08 25.59 -8.15
CA ARG A 36 -8.98 24.68 -7.41
C ARG A 36 -8.19 23.47 -6.92
N VAL A 37 -7.80 23.47 -5.65
CA VAL A 37 -6.96 22.42 -5.06
C VAL A 37 -7.82 21.43 -4.28
N TYR A 38 -7.65 20.16 -4.58
CA TYR A 38 -8.26 19.03 -3.87
C TYR A 38 -7.19 18.13 -3.26
N LEU A 39 -7.41 17.71 -2.04
CA LEU A 39 -6.53 16.80 -1.32
C LEU A 39 -7.08 15.39 -1.38
N LYS A 40 -6.22 14.41 -1.66
CA LYS A 40 -6.53 12.98 -1.56
C LYS A 40 -5.85 12.42 -0.30
N PRO A 41 -6.60 12.20 0.81
CA PRO A 41 -6.01 11.88 2.11
C PRO A 41 -5.61 10.41 2.23
N GLU A 42 -4.58 9.98 1.50
CA GLU A 42 -4.09 8.60 1.52
C GLU A 42 -3.42 8.17 2.84
N ASN A 43 -3.16 9.11 3.74
CA ASN A 43 -2.80 8.82 5.13
C ASN A 43 -3.94 8.15 5.92
N LEU A 44 -5.16 8.14 5.40
CA LEU A 44 -6.31 7.45 5.99
C LEU A 44 -6.44 5.99 5.52
N GLN A 45 -5.59 5.50 4.61
CA GLN A 45 -5.58 4.10 4.21
C GLN A 45 -5.22 3.18 5.38
N PHE A 46 -5.58 1.88 5.29
CA PHE A 46 -5.30 0.87 6.31
C PHE A 46 -3.84 0.82 6.75
N THR A 47 -2.91 1.08 5.83
CA THR A 47 -1.47 1.13 6.11
C THR A 47 -0.95 2.55 6.32
N GLY A 48 -1.83 3.54 6.46
CA GLY A 48 -1.47 4.95 6.62
C GLY A 48 -0.81 5.59 5.39
N ALA A 49 -0.86 4.96 4.22
CA ALA A 49 -0.22 5.46 3.01
C ALA A 49 -0.79 4.83 1.73
N TYR A 50 -0.56 5.49 0.59
CA TYR A 50 -1.00 5.04 -0.74
C TYR A 50 -0.27 3.77 -1.25
N LYS A 51 0.83 3.37 -0.64
CA LYS A 51 1.68 2.25 -1.09
C LYS A 51 0.94 0.90 -1.17
N LEU A 52 -0.12 0.73 -0.38
CA LEU A 52 -1.00 -0.42 -0.44
C LEU A 52 -1.57 -0.65 -1.85
N ARG A 53 -1.95 0.41 -2.56
CA ARG A 53 -2.52 0.32 -3.91
C ARG A 53 -1.60 -0.40 -4.89
N GLY A 54 -0.37 0.09 -5.00
CA GLY A 54 0.62 -0.50 -5.91
C GLY A 54 1.06 -1.90 -5.50
N ALA A 55 1.25 -2.15 -4.21
CA ALA A 55 1.63 -3.46 -3.69
C ALA A 55 0.53 -4.51 -4.00
N TYR A 56 -0.71 -4.20 -3.69
CA TYR A 56 -1.83 -5.11 -3.92
C TYR A 56 -2.04 -5.39 -5.43
N TYR A 57 -2.03 -4.34 -6.26
CA TYR A 57 -2.16 -4.52 -7.71
C TYR A 57 -1.01 -5.36 -8.28
N LYS A 58 0.25 -5.10 -7.86
CA LYS A 58 1.37 -5.93 -8.30
C LYS A 58 1.17 -7.39 -7.93
N MET A 59 0.70 -7.69 -6.73
CA MET A 59 0.43 -9.07 -6.33
C MET A 59 -0.71 -9.71 -7.13
N SER A 60 -1.71 -8.95 -7.55
CA SER A 60 -2.80 -9.47 -8.39
C SER A 60 -2.31 -9.94 -9.77
N THR A 61 -1.19 -9.40 -10.24
CA THR A 61 -0.58 -9.78 -11.54
C THR A 61 0.34 -11.00 -11.47
N LEU A 62 0.62 -11.52 -10.27
CA LEU A 62 1.42 -12.72 -10.08
C LEU A 62 0.57 -13.99 -10.23
N THR A 63 1.18 -15.07 -10.73
CA THR A 63 0.55 -16.40 -10.72
C THR A 63 0.43 -16.96 -9.31
N ASP A 64 -0.38 -17.98 -9.12
CA ASP A 64 -0.49 -18.67 -7.83
C ASP A 64 0.83 -19.31 -7.41
N GLU A 65 1.60 -19.86 -8.35
CA GLU A 65 2.91 -20.42 -8.08
C GLU A 65 3.93 -19.35 -7.66
N GLU A 66 3.87 -18.17 -8.26
CA GLU A 66 4.72 -17.04 -7.86
C GLU A 66 4.36 -16.54 -6.46
N ARG A 67 3.07 -16.42 -6.15
CA ARG A 67 2.60 -16.03 -4.81
C ARG A 67 2.97 -17.07 -3.74
N ALA A 68 2.91 -18.35 -4.07
CA ALA A 68 3.28 -19.44 -3.17
C ALA A 68 4.75 -19.43 -2.76
N LYS A 69 5.65 -18.89 -3.61
CA LYS A 69 7.08 -18.70 -3.26
C LYS A 69 7.29 -17.62 -2.20
N GLY A 70 6.28 -16.80 -1.95
CA GLY A 70 6.37 -15.64 -1.08
C GLY A 70 6.95 -14.41 -1.77
N LEU A 71 6.97 -13.33 -1.01
CA LEU A 71 7.43 -12.02 -1.47
C LEU A 71 8.59 -11.56 -0.62
N ILE A 72 9.53 -10.85 -1.23
CA ILE A 72 10.61 -10.19 -0.51
C ILE A 72 10.67 -8.71 -0.91
N THR A 73 10.86 -7.85 0.07
CA THR A 73 11.10 -6.43 -0.17
C THR A 73 12.06 -5.85 0.84
N ALA A 74 12.82 -4.83 0.42
CA ALA A 74 13.71 -4.07 1.30
C ALA A 74 13.11 -2.67 1.53
N SER A 75 12.57 -2.44 2.72
CA SER A 75 11.98 -1.16 3.10
C SER A 75 11.73 -1.10 4.61
N ALA A 76 12.01 0.06 5.21
CA ALA A 76 11.72 0.34 6.61
C ALA A 76 10.47 1.23 6.81
N GLY A 77 9.64 1.40 5.80
CA GLY A 77 8.54 2.37 5.82
C GLY A 77 7.25 1.88 5.16
N ASN A 78 6.54 2.82 4.58
CA ASN A 78 5.19 2.60 4.03
C ASN A 78 5.12 1.51 2.95
N HIS A 79 6.22 1.29 2.19
CA HIS A 79 6.24 0.22 1.19
C HIS A 79 6.24 -1.16 1.86
N ALA A 80 7.03 -1.35 2.92
CA ALA A 80 7.04 -2.58 3.70
C ALA A 80 5.64 -2.94 4.21
N GLN A 81 4.93 -1.96 4.79
CA GLN A 81 3.57 -2.13 5.28
C GLN A 81 2.59 -2.45 4.15
N GLY A 82 2.69 -1.79 3.01
CA GLY A 82 1.87 -2.07 1.84
C GLY A 82 2.07 -3.50 1.32
N VAL A 83 3.32 -3.98 1.27
CA VAL A 83 3.64 -5.36 0.85
C VAL A 83 3.14 -6.38 1.86
N ALA A 84 3.36 -6.15 3.16
CA ALA A 84 2.88 -7.05 4.22
C ALA A 84 1.35 -7.18 4.20
N TYR A 85 0.64 -6.07 4.12
CA TYR A 85 -0.82 -6.07 4.04
C TYR A 85 -1.34 -6.78 2.77
N ALA A 86 -0.73 -6.49 1.61
CA ALA A 86 -1.11 -7.15 0.37
C ALA A 86 -0.83 -8.66 0.41
N ALA A 87 0.30 -9.08 0.99
CA ALA A 87 0.63 -10.49 1.19
C ALA A 87 -0.41 -11.19 2.06
N LYS A 88 -0.82 -10.57 3.18
CA LYS A 88 -1.90 -11.07 4.03
C LYS A 88 -3.19 -11.29 3.25
N CYS A 89 -3.61 -10.32 2.43
CA CYS A 89 -4.83 -10.43 1.63
C CYS A 89 -4.81 -11.61 0.65
N TYR A 90 -3.62 -12.00 0.18
CA TYR A 90 -3.44 -13.14 -0.74
C TYR A 90 -3.02 -14.44 -0.03
N GLY A 91 -2.91 -14.45 1.30
CA GLY A 91 -2.42 -15.61 2.05
C GLY A 91 -0.98 -15.99 1.69
N SER A 92 -0.16 -15.03 1.28
CA SER A 92 1.24 -15.24 0.87
C SER A 92 2.18 -14.80 1.98
N LYS A 93 3.34 -15.47 2.09
CA LYS A 93 4.40 -15.06 3.02
C LYS A 93 5.12 -13.81 2.49
N ALA A 94 5.39 -12.84 3.36
CA ALA A 94 6.23 -11.69 3.06
C ALA A 94 7.49 -11.69 3.92
N THR A 95 8.64 -11.48 3.28
CA THR A 95 9.92 -11.25 3.95
C THR A 95 10.31 -9.80 3.77
N ILE A 96 10.43 -9.07 4.88
CA ILE A 96 10.77 -7.66 4.89
C ILE A 96 12.21 -7.49 5.39
N VAL A 97 13.06 -6.96 4.53
CA VAL A 97 14.45 -6.61 4.88
C VAL A 97 14.49 -5.14 5.24
N MET A 98 15.01 -4.82 6.42
CA MET A 98 15.10 -3.44 6.90
C MET A 98 16.41 -3.21 7.66
N PRO A 99 16.89 -1.95 7.76
CA PRO A 99 18.04 -1.62 8.60
C PRO A 99 17.79 -1.96 10.07
N THR A 100 18.82 -2.38 10.79
CA THR A 100 18.75 -2.65 12.24
C THR A 100 18.41 -1.40 13.06
N THR A 101 18.63 -0.22 12.48
CA THR A 101 18.29 1.09 13.07
C THR A 101 16.82 1.49 12.86
N THR A 102 16.00 0.63 12.24
CA THR A 102 14.59 0.93 12.00
C THR A 102 13.85 1.16 13.32
N PRO A 103 13.10 2.28 13.47
CA PRO A 103 12.36 2.54 14.70
C PRO A 103 11.37 1.41 15.03
N LEU A 104 11.35 1.00 16.31
CA LEU A 104 10.54 -0.13 16.78
C LEU A 104 9.05 0.00 16.43
N ILE A 105 8.51 1.21 16.46
CA ILE A 105 7.11 1.45 16.10
C ILE A 105 6.80 1.01 14.66
N LYS A 106 7.74 1.20 13.73
CA LYS A 106 7.55 0.75 12.33
C LYS A 106 7.65 -0.77 12.21
N VAL A 107 8.50 -1.39 13.01
CA VAL A 107 8.59 -2.85 13.10
C VAL A 107 7.28 -3.41 13.67
N CYS A 108 6.80 -2.87 14.78
CA CYS A 108 5.54 -3.31 15.41
C CYS A 108 4.32 -3.19 14.48
N LEU A 109 4.26 -2.13 13.64
CA LEU A 109 3.17 -1.98 12.67
C LEU A 109 3.13 -3.10 11.61
N LEU A 110 4.25 -3.74 11.32
CA LEU A 110 4.29 -4.92 10.45
C LEU A 110 3.70 -6.15 11.13
N TYR A 111 3.93 -6.30 12.43
CA TYR A 111 3.40 -7.42 13.24
C TYR A 111 1.90 -7.29 13.52
N THR A 112 1.39 -6.08 13.78
CA THR A 112 -0.04 -5.85 14.00
C THR A 112 -0.88 -6.06 12.75
N SER A 113 -0.29 -6.04 11.56
CA SER A 113 -0.95 -6.46 10.33
C SER A 113 -1.00 -7.98 10.15
N ASP A 114 -0.62 -8.76 11.19
CA ASP A 114 -0.73 -10.23 11.26
C ASP A 114 0.02 -10.99 10.15
N ALA A 115 1.13 -10.42 9.72
CA ALA A 115 2.04 -11.07 8.78
C ALA A 115 3.19 -11.81 9.48
N ALA A 116 3.12 -11.97 10.80
CA ALA A 116 4.19 -12.53 11.60
C ALA A 116 3.70 -13.54 12.63
N ASP A 117 3.08 -14.60 12.18
CA ASP A 117 3.20 -15.88 12.87
C ASP A 117 4.29 -16.68 12.13
N ASP A 118 5.43 -16.76 12.74
CA ASP A 118 6.63 -17.58 12.56
C ASP A 118 7.91 -16.74 12.41
N MET A 119 8.40 -16.34 13.54
CA MET A 119 9.86 -16.31 13.74
C MET A 119 10.26 -17.44 14.63
#